data_b332f2b45a39c51774ac20147cd1af2a
#
_entry.id   b332f2b45a39c51774ac20147cd1af2a
#
_cell.length_a   1.000
_cell.length_b   1.000
_cell.length_c   1.000
_cell.angle_alpha   90.00
_cell.angle_beta   90.00
_cell.angle_gamma   90.00
#
_symmetry.space_group_name_H-M   'P 1'
#
loop_
_entity.id
_entity.type
_entity.pdbx_description
1 polymer ?
#
loop_
_entity_poly.entity_id
_entity_poly.type
_entity_poly.pdbx_seq_one_letter_code
_entity_poly.pdbx_strand_id
1 'polypeptide(L)'
;MLKLFISFLFIFSFHCVQATTNAQQTLMRLDSVLQKRNSYEEKKREELKSLYTLAAKSTTIEERYKAYSMLYEQYKSYQYDSAMVYAERCEAIAQQLSNRNYVLEAGCMKAFCLLSAGLYKEAFDQMRLLKHNNVDPKYKELYYKMQVRLYYDIADYNQSKAYRENYCAQGHIYTDSLLTLLKPQSWEWYYAIGMRSLKKHNYTACIEPLLKTLSSPDIDLHSKVIVTSCLDWVYKELGDETQTIHYLALAAIYDNMSVNKENTALRVLGGGFFTLEERSIKPLIMCNSRSKMPTFTMHVSAK
;
A
#
# COMPACT_ATOMS: atom_id res chain seq x y z
N MET A 1 -26.47 20.30 36.86
CA MET A 1 -26.34 18.99 36.21
C MET A 1 -27.06 18.90 34.85
N LEU A 2 -28.30 19.36 34.73
CA LEU A 2 -29.05 19.27 33.46
C LEU A 2 -28.41 20.05 32.29
N LYS A 3 -27.83 21.24 32.53
CA LYS A 3 -27.15 22.06 31.48
C LYS A 3 -25.86 21.44 30.97
N LEU A 4 -25.12 20.71 31.77
CA LEU A 4 -23.91 19.97 31.36
C LEU A 4 -24.28 18.75 30.51
N PHE A 5 -25.38 18.08 30.79
CA PHE A 5 -25.85 16.92 30.03
C PHE A 5 -26.34 17.31 28.63
N ILE A 6 -27.03 18.45 28.50
CA ILE A 6 -27.49 18.99 27.21
C ILE A 6 -26.30 19.43 26.36
N SER A 7 -25.28 20.04 26.94
CA SER A 7 -24.06 20.45 26.23
C SER A 7 -23.29 19.23 25.69
N PHE A 8 -23.23 18.14 26.47
CA PHE A 8 -22.56 16.91 26.03
C PHE A 8 -23.30 16.19 24.90
N LEU A 9 -24.64 16.20 24.96
CA LEU A 9 -25.49 15.65 23.87
C LEU A 9 -25.36 16.48 22.58
N PHE A 10 -25.25 17.80 22.67
CA PHE A 10 -25.06 18.67 21.50
C PHE A 10 -23.68 18.50 20.84
N ILE A 11 -22.63 18.30 21.64
CA ILE A 11 -21.27 18.05 21.12
C ILE A 11 -21.22 16.67 20.42
N PHE A 12 -21.86 15.67 21.00
CA PHE A 12 -21.89 14.32 20.41
C PHE A 12 -22.69 14.25 19.10
N SER A 13 -23.83 14.93 19.03
CA SER A 13 -24.64 15.02 17.81
C SER A 13 -23.92 15.82 16.71
N PHE A 14 -23.16 16.86 17.03
CA PHE A 14 -22.41 17.65 16.04
C PHE A 14 -21.26 16.85 15.42
N HIS A 15 -20.56 16.00 16.19
CA HIS A 15 -19.51 15.13 15.68
C HIS A 15 -20.08 14.01 14.78
N CYS A 16 -21.22 13.42 15.11
CA CYS A 16 -21.88 12.44 14.26
C CYS A 16 -22.33 13.02 12.92
N VAL A 17 -22.90 14.21 12.89
CA VAL A 17 -23.35 14.89 11.65
C VAL A 17 -22.15 15.23 10.76
N GLN A 18 -21.04 15.69 11.34
CA GLN A 18 -19.84 16.07 10.60
C GLN A 18 -19.12 14.83 10.00
N ALA A 19 -19.08 13.72 10.72
CA ALA A 19 -18.49 12.47 10.26
C ALA A 19 -19.30 11.84 9.10
N THR A 20 -20.62 11.85 9.19
CA THR A 20 -21.52 11.34 8.13
C THR A 20 -21.37 12.18 6.84
N THR A 21 -21.24 13.51 6.97
CA THR A 21 -21.02 14.41 5.83
C THR A 21 -19.69 14.13 5.13
N ASN A 22 -18.64 13.79 5.90
CA ASN A 22 -17.31 13.52 5.34
C ASN A 22 -17.28 12.21 4.53
N ALA A 23 -17.85 11.13 5.05
CA ALA A 23 -17.96 9.86 4.34
C ALA A 23 -18.78 10.00 3.05
N GLN A 24 -19.92 10.70 3.10
CA GLN A 24 -20.76 10.92 1.93
C GLN A 24 -20.08 11.78 0.86
N GLN A 25 -19.37 12.83 1.24
CA GLN A 25 -18.55 13.64 0.30
C GLN A 25 -17.46 12.81 -0.36
N THR A 26 -16.82 11.89 0.39
CA THR A 26 -15.78 11.02 -0.15
C THR A 26 -16.35 10.02 -1.15
N LEU A 27 -17.54 9.47 -0.90
CA LEU A 27 -18.23 8.59 -1.86
C LEU A 27 -18.59 9.36 -3.15
N MET A 28 -19.10 10.57 -3.08
CA MET A 28 -19.35 11.40 -4.28
C MET A 28 -18.06 11.72 -5.06
N ARG A 29 -16.95 11.93 -4.36
CA ARG A 29 -15.63 12.09 -4.99
C ARG A 29 -15.19 10.79 -5.68
N LEU A 30 -15.45 9.63 -5.07
CA LEU A 30 -15.16 8.33 -5.69
C LEU A 30 -15.89 8.17 -7.02
N ASP A 31 -17.20 8.50 -7.08
CA ASP A 31 -17.96 8.45 -8.34
C ASP A 31 -17.32 9.32 -9.43
N SER A 32 -16.88 10.53 -9.08
CA SER A 32 -16.18 11.42 -10.02
C SER A 32 -14.86 10.85 -10.50
N VAL A 33 -14.12 10.12 -9.64
CA VAL A 33 -12.84 9.46 -10.01
C VAL A 33 -13.10 8.26 -10.90
N LEU A 34 -14.13 7.46 -10.62
CA LEU A 34 -14.52 6.32 -11.46
C LEU A 34 -14.89 6.73 -12.88
N GLN A 35 -15.61 7.87 -13.04
CA GLN A 35 -15.92 8.43 -14.35
C GLN A 35 -14.67 8.86 -15.15
N LYS A 36 -13.59 9.23 -14.47
CA LYS A 36 -12.31 9.67 -15.08
C LYS A 36 -11.29 8.54 -15.24
N ARG A 37 -11.64 7.29 -14.97
CA ARG A 37 -10.71 6.17 -14.97
C ARG A 37 -9.91 6.06 -16.28
N ASN A 38 -10.56 6.18 -17.43
CA ASN A 38 -9.89 6.10 -18.72
C ASN A 38 -8.80 7.18 -18.89
N SER A 39 -8.98 8.37 -18.33
CA SER A 39 -7.96 9.43 -18.39
C SER A 39 -6.72 9.09 -17.54
N TYR A 40 -6.90 8.44 -16.40
CA TYR A 40 -5.77 7.95 -15.59
C TYR A 40 -5.02 6.82 -16.30
N GLU A 41 -5.75 5.90 -16.95
CA GLU A 41 -5.13 4.81 -17.73
C GLU A 41 -4.34 5.34 -18.93
N GLU A 42 -4.86 6.36 -19.63
CA GLU A 42 -4.14 7.00 -20.73
C GLU A 42 -2.87 7.68 -20.25
N LYS A 43 -2.96 8.49 -19.18
CA LYS A 43 -1.79 9.14 -18.57
C LYS A 43 -0.72 8.10 -18.18
N LYS A 44 -1.12 6.98 -17.58
CA LYS A 44 -0.21 5.89 -17.21
C LYS A 44 0.49 5.29 -18.43
N ARG A 45 -0.24 5.09 -19.54
CA ARG A 45 0.34 4.60 -20.80
C ARG A 45 1.36 5.56 -21.38
N GLU A 46 1.09 6.87 -21.34
CA GLU A 46 2.03 7.89 -21.81
C GLU A 46 3.30 7.94 -20.95
N GLU A 47 3.16 7.87 -19.61
CA GLU A 47 4.29 7.79 -18.70
C GLU A 47 5.16 6.57 -19.00
N LEU A 48 4.57 5.39 -19.15
CA LEU A 48 5.29 4.16 -19.50
C LEU A 48 5.99 4.28 -20.86
N LYS A 49 5.31 4.83 -21.89
CA LYS A 49 5.88 5.07 -23.21
C LYS A 49 7.10 5.98 -23.17
N SER A 50 7.05 7.03 -22.34
CA SER A 50 8.18 7.93 -22.12
C SER A 50 9.37 7.19 -21.51
N LEU A 51 9.13 6.35 -20.51
CA LEU A 51 10.20 5.55 -19.86
C LEU A 51 10.79 4.48 -20.79
N TYR A 52 9.98 3.85 -21.63
CA TYR A 52 10.50 2.95 -22.68
C TYR A 52 11.41 3.68 -23.65
N THR A 53 11.01 4.88 -24.05
CA THR A 53 11.85 5.72 -24.93
C THR A 53 13.15 6.10 -24.25
N LEU A 54 13.12 6.44 -22.95
CA LEU A 54 14.31 6.73 -22.15
C LEU A 54 15.23 5.52 -22.10
N ALA A 55 14.71 4.33 -21.82
CA ALA A 55 15.48 3.09 -21.77
C ALA A 55 16.11 2.75 -23.15
N ALA A 56 15.38 2.96 -24.24
CA ALA A 56 15.88 2.70 -25.59
C ALA A 56 16.99 3.69 -26.03
N LYS A 57 16.92 4.92 -25.54
CA LYS A 57 17.92 5.98 -25.82
C LYS A 57 19.13 5.98 -24.87
N SER A 58 19.13 5.13 -23.85
CA SER A 58 20.22 5.03 -22.89
C SER A 58 21.53 4.62 -23.58
N THR A 59 22.54 5.45 -23.44
CA THR A 59 23.87 5.26 -24.06
C THR A 59 24.83 4.51 -23.13
N THR A 60 24.66 4.70 -21.82
CA THR A 60 25.45 4.00 -20.81
C THR A 60 24.65 2.91 -20.10
N ILE A 61 25.35 1.98 -19.49
CA ILE A 61 24.72 0.89 -18.74
C ILE A 61 24.07 1.42 -17.45
N GLU A 62 24.63 2.46 -16.84
CA GLU A 62 24.07 3.15 -15.68
C GLU A 62 22.78 3.90 -16.01
N GLU A 63 22.71 4.57 -17.16
CA GLU A 63 21.47 5.20 -17.63
C GLU A 63 20.38 4.15 -17.84
N ARG A 64 20.74 3.00 -18.40
CA ARG A 64 19.81 1.89 -18.62
C ARG A 64 19.31 1.30 -17.31
N TYR A 65 20.19 1.15 -16.31
CA TYR A 65 19.81 0.75 -14.96
C TYR A 65 18.75 1.71 -14.39
N LYS A 66 19.01 3.01 -14.43
CA LYS A 66 18.07 4.03 -13.92
C LYS A 66 16.73 3.97 -14.64
N ALA A 67 16.73 3.83 -15.97
CA ALA A 67 15.50 3.74 -16.74
C ALA A 67 14.69 2.47 -16.38
N TYR A 68 15.36 1.33 -16.17
CA TYR A 68 14.69 0.11 -15.74
C TYR A 68 14.21 0.19 -14.28
N SER A 69 14.93 0.84 -13.38
CA SER A 69 14.48 1.12 -12.02
C SER A 69 13.20 1.97 -12.03
N MET A 70 13.14 3.01 -12.88
CA MET A 70 11.94 3.82 -13.05
C MET A 70 10.76 3.01 -13.63
N LEU A 71 11.01 2.12 -14.59
CA LEU A 71 9.98 1.22 -15.11
C LEU A 71 9.48 0.25 -14.04
N TYR A 72 10.38 -0.32 -13.22
CA TYR A 72 10.01 -1.13 -12.07
C TYR A 72 9.08 -0.36 -11.12
N GLU A 73 9.44 0.87 -10.73
CA GLU A 73 8.62 1.70 -9.86
C GLU A 73 7.21 1.94 -10.41
N GLN A 74 7.07 2.10 -11.73
CA GLN A 74 5.77 2.25 -12.38
C GLN A 74 4.97 0.95 -12.41
N TYR A 75 5.64 -0.21 -12.49
CA TYR A 75 4.97 -1.50 -12.61
C TYR A 75 4.67 -2.19 -11.28
N LYS A 76 5.44 -1.90 -10.20
CA LYS A 76 5.33 -2.63 -8.92
C LYS A 76 3.93 -2.64 -8.28
N SER A 77 3.12 -1.61 -8.57
CA SER A 77 1.73 -1.50 -8.12
C SER A 77 0.70 -1.65 -9.24
N TYR A 78 1.17 -1.81 -10.50
CA TYR A 78 0.31 -1.85 -11.68
C TYR A 78 0.25 -3.22 -12.34
N GLN A 79 1.39 -3.88 -12.51
CA GLN A 79 1.48 -5.17 -13.20
C GLN A 79 2.70 -5.96 -12.69
N TYR A 80 2.43 -6.97 -11.88
CA TYR A 80 3.44 -7.78 -11.21
C TYR A 80 4.50 -8.38 -12.16
N ASP A 81 4.07 -9.07 -13.24
CA ASP A 81 5.00 -9.76 -14.16
C ASP A 81 6.00 -8.80 -14.79
N SER A 82 5.53 -7.61 -15.17
CA SER A 82 6.40 -6.56 -15.71
C SER A 82 7.35 -6.01 -14.66
N ALA A 83 6.91 -5.84 -13.41
CA ALA A 83 7.77 -5.41 -12.31
C ALA A 83 8.91 -6.42 -12.08
N MET A 84 8.61 -7.73 -12.06
CA MET A 84 9.62 -8.78 -11.92
C MET A 84 10.65 -8.73 -13.04
N VAL A 85 10.21 -8.61 -14.30
CA VAL A 85 11.12 -8.49 -15.46
C VAL A 85 12.10 -7.31 -15.30
N TYR A 86 11.63 -6.15 -14.83
CA TYR A 86 12.51 -5.00 -14.64
C TYR A 86 13.40 -5.13 -13.41
N ALA A 87 12.94 -5.78 -12.34
CA ALA A 87 13.79 -6.12 -11.20
C ALA A 87 14.95 -7.04 -11.62
N GLU A 88 14.68 -8.07 -12.42
CA GLU A 88 15.71 -8.99 -12.95
C GLU A 88 16.69 -8.29 -13.90
N ARG A 89 16.21 -7.39 -14.77
CA ARG A 89 17.08 -6.57 -15.62
C ARG A 89 17.98 -5.64 -14.81
N CYS A 90 17.46 -5.03 -13.75
CA CYS A 90 18.24 -4.23 -12.82
C CYS A 90 19.29 -5.08 -12.11
N GLU A 91 18.93 -6.29 -11.66
CA GLU A 91 19.86 -7.22 -10.99
C GLU A 91 21.03 -7.61 -11.92
N ALA A 92 20.73 -7.97 -13.18
CA ALA A 92 21.77 -8.31 -14.15
C ALA A 92 22.75 -7.14 -14.42
N ILE A 93 22.24 -5.92 -14.59
CA ILE A 93 23.06 -4.73 -14.78
C ILE A 93 23.87 -4.41 -13.52
N ALA A 94 23.25 -4.49 -12.33
CA ALA A 94 23.93 -4.20 -11.07
C ALA A 94 25.11 -5.15 -10.82
N GLN A 95 24.97 -6.43 -11.18
CA GLN A 95 26.06 -7.42 -11.12
C GLN A 95 27.17 -7.08 -12.12
N GLN A 96 26.83 -6.72 -13.37
CA GLN A 96 27.80 -6.33 -14.38
C GLN A 96 28.61 -5.09 -13.97
N LEU A 97 27.97 -4.11 -13.34
CA LEU A 97 28.63 -2.91 -12.82
C LEU A 97 29.42 -3.17 -11.54
N SER A 98 29.24 -4.31 -10.89
CA SER A 98 29.79 -4.63 -9.56
C SER A 98 29.51 -3.53 -8.52
N ASN A 99 28.40 -2.80 -8.68
CA ASN A 99 28.01 -1.70 -7.80
C ASN A 99 27.15 -2.23 -6.66
N ARG A 100 27.69 -2.23 -5.43
CA ARG A 100 27.03 -2.77 -4.24
C ARG A 100 25.68 -2.11 -3.93
N ASN A 101 25.56 -0.82 -4.18
CA ASN A 101 24.33 -0.07 -3.98
C ASN A 101 23.23 -0.57 -4.93
N TYR A 102 23.55 -0.72 -6.20
CA TYR A 102 22.60 -1.23 -7.21
C TYR A 102 22.26 -2.70 -6.99
N VAL A 103 23.23 -3.52 -6.58
CA VAL A 103 22.96 -4.94 -6.24
C VAL A 103 21.98 -5.03 -5.08
N LEU A 104 22.12 -4.20 -4.05
CA LEU A 104 21.19 -4.16 -2.93
C LEU A 104 19.81 -3.68 -3.36
N GLU A 105 19.73 -2.60 -4.13
CA GLU A 105 18.48 -2.04 -4.64
C GLU A 105 17.71 -3.06 -5.50
N ALA A 106 18.36 -3.62 -6.51
CA ALA A 106 17.75 -4.61 -7.40
C ALA A 106 17.32 -5.88 -6.66
N GLY A 107 18.12 -6.33 -5.68
CA GLY A 107 17.74 -7.45 -4.82
C GLY A 107 16.53 -7.15 -3.96
N CYS A 108 16.38 -5.93 -3.44
CA CYS A 108 15.17 -5.48 -2.73
C CYS A 108 13.95 -5.42 -3.67
N MET A 109 14.13 -4.94 -4.91
CA MET A 109 13.06 -4.93 -5.92
C MET A 109 12.55 -6.35 -6.20
N LYS A 110 13.45 -7.30 -6.36
CA LYS A 110 13.10 -8.71 -6.59
C LYS A 110 12.42 -9.33 -5.37
N ALA A 111 12.94 -9.07 -4.16
CA ALA A 111 12.29 -9.52 -2.92
C ALA A 111 10.88 -8.94 -2.77
N PHE A 112 10.67 -7.68 -3.14
CA PHE A 112 9.34 -7.07 -3.16
C PHE A 112 8.38 -7.79 -4.11
N CYS A 113 8.82 -8.12 -5.31
CA CYS A 113 8.00 -8.89 -6.25
C CYS A 113 7.69 -10.28 -5.71
N LEU A 114 8.67 -11.02 -5.21
CA LEU A 114 8.47 -12.34 -4.62
C LEU A 114 7.46 -12.31 -3.47
N LEU A 115 7.61 -11.34 -2.55
CA LEU A 115 6.69 -11.15 -1.44
C LEU A 115 5.26 -10.84 -1.92
N SER A 116 5.12 -9.96 -2.89
CA SER A 116 3.81 -9.57 -3.45
C SER A 116 3.11 -10.74 -4.17
N ALA A 117 3.87 -11.73 -4.66
CA ALA A 117 3.35 -12.98 -5.21
C ALA A 117 3.03 -14.05 -4.15
N GLY A 118 3.27 -13.77 -2.85
CA GLY A 118 3.11 -14.76 -1.78
C GLY A 118 4.24 -15.77 -1.68
N LEU A 119 5.34 -15.58 -2.40
CA LEU A 119 6.53 -16.43 -2.40
C LEU A 119 7.45 -16.04 -1.22
N TYR A 120 6.94 -16.22 0.00
CA TYR A 120 7.61 -15.78 1.23
C TYR A 120 8.99 -16.39 1.41
N LYS A 121 9.13 -17.70 1.17
CA LYS A 121 10.41 -18.41 1.31
C LYS A 121 11.45 -17.81 0.38
N GLU A 122 11.12 -17.65 -0.88
CA GLU A 122 11.99 -17.10 -1.92
C GLU A 122 12.36 -15.63 -1.61
N ALA A 123 11.41 -14.85 -1.08
CA ALA A 123 11.66 -13.49 -0.64
C ALA A 123 12.67 -13.43 0.53
N PHE A 124 12.53 -14.32 1.53
CA PHE A 124 13.50 -14.44 2.62
C PHE A 124 14.87 -14.90 2.12
N ASP A 125 14.91 -15.87 1.20
CA ASP A 125 16.16 -16.37 0.62
C ASP A 125 16.87 -15.25 -0.16
N GLN A 126 16.12 -14.48 -0.96
CA GLN A 126 16.66 -13.31 -1.67
C GLN A 126 17.24 -12.28 -0.69
N MET A 127 16.52 -11.92 0.37
CA MET A 127 17.00 -10.94 1.34
C MET A 127 18.23 -11.41 2.13
N ARG A 128 18.38 -12.71 2.40
CA ARG A 128 19.56 -13.27 3.07
C ARG A 128 20.84 -13.17 2.22
N LEU A 129 20.73 -13.18 0.91
CA LEU A 129 21.87 -13.02 0.00
C LEU A 129 22.40 -11.59 -0.04
N LEU A 130 21.60 -10.60 0.36
CA LEU A 130 21.94 -9.19 0.25
C LEU A 130 22.88 -8.75 1.39
N LYS A 131 24.03 -8.19 0.99
CA LYS A 131 25.00 -7.58 1.92
C LYS A 131 24.69 -6.09 2.02
N HIS A 132 24.27 -5.62 3.19
CA HIS A 132 23.90 -4.23 3.45
C HIS A 132 25.00 -3.42 4.18
N ASN A 133 26.18 -4.03 4.35
CA ASN A 133 27.35 -3.35 4.90
C ASN A 133 28.08 -2.59 3.79
N ASN A 134 28.60 -1.40 4.11
CA ASN A 134 29.36 -0.54 3.18
C ASN A 134 28.52 -0.15 1.93
N VAL A 135 27.27 0.20 2.14
CA VAL A 135 26.37 0.81 1.15
C VAL A 135 25.93 2.19 1.64
N ASP A 136 25.52 3.05 0.71
CA ASP A 136 25.05 4.39 1.07
C ASP A 136 23.77 4.30 1.93
N PRO A 137 23.57 5.27 2.85
CA PRO A 137 22.45 5.25 3.79
C PRO A 137 21.07 5.03 3.13
N LYS A 138 20.82 5.64 1.97
CA LYS A 138 19.54 5.48 1.25
C LYS A 138 19.24 4.04 0.81
N TYR A 139 20.29 3.27 0.44
CA TYR A 139 20.11 1.86 0.06
C TYR A 139 19.97 0.96 1.29
N LYS A 140 20.64 1.33 2.39
CA LYS A 140 20.45 0.67 3.68
C LYS A 140 19.05 0.89 4.23
N GLU A 141 18.50 2.08 4.06
CA GLU A 141 17.10 2.40 4.36
C GLU A 141 16.13 1.51 3.56
N LEU A 142 16.36 1.36 2.25
CA LEU A 142 15.56 0.49 1.39
C LEU A 142 15.60 -0.97 1.85
N TYR A 143 16.78 -1.48 2.24
CA TYR A 143 16.94 -2.81 2.81
C TYR A 143 16.09 -2.99 4.08
N TYR A 144 16.15 -2.04 5.01
CA TYR A 144 15.37 -2.14 6.23
C TYR A 144 13.86 -1.98 5.98
N LYS A 145 13.44 -1.11 5.07
CA LYS A 145 12.04 -1.03 4.62
C LYS A 145 11.54 -2.39 4.11
N MET A 146 12.35 -3.07 3.30
CA MET A 146 11.99 -4.39 2.78
C MET A 146 11.95 -5.46 3.87
N GLN A 147 12.87 -5.47 4.82
CA GLN A 147 12.86 -6.38 5.97
C GLN A 147 11.62 -6.16 6.85
N VAL A 148 11.30 -4.91 7.18
CA VAL A 148 10.10 -4.56 7.96
C VAL A 148 8.86 -5.12 7.28
N ARG A 149 8.70 -4.87 5.97
CA ARG A 149 7.57 -5.34 5.21
C ARG A 149 7.50 -6.87 5.20
N LEU A 150 8.60 -7.54 4.88
CA LEU A 150 8.67 -9.01 4.81
C LEU A 150 8.22 -9.67 6.11
N TYR A 151 8.73 -9.18 7.25
CA TYR A 151 8.39 -9.75 8.55
C TYR A 151 6.95 -9.43 8.97
N TYR A 152 6.44 -8.26 8.67
CA TYR A 152 5.05 -7.91 9.00
C TYR A 152 4.05 -8.63 8.09
N ASP A 153 4.33 -8.76 6.79
CA ASP A 153 3.42 -9.45 5.86
C ASP A 153 3.33 -10.95 6.18
N ILE A 154 4.46 -11.61 6.50
CA ILE A 154 4.40 -13.02 6.91
C ILE A 154 3.75 -13.20 8.29
N ALA A 155 3.87 -12.22 9.19
CA ALA A 155 3.15 -12.24 10.46
C ALA A 155 1.64 -12.20 10.25
N ASP A 156 1.16 -11.36 9.33
CA ASP A 156 -0.28 -11.27 8.99
C ASP A 156 -0.80 -12.54 8.32
N TYR A 157 0.01 -13.15 7.47
CA TYR A 157 -0.34 -14.40 6.78
C TYR A 157 -0.42 -15.58 7.74
N ASN A 158 0.32 -15.56 8.85
CA ASN A 158 0.49 -16.73 9.72
C ASN A 158 -0.67 -16.92 10.69
N GLN A 159 -1.33 -18.09 10.64
CA GLN A 159 -2.44 -18.45 11.54
C GLN A 159 -1.97 -18.79 12.97
N SER A 160 -0.73 -19.29 13.13
CA SER A 160 -0.18 -19.64 14.43
C SER A 160 0.25 -18.40 15.21
N LYS A 161 -0.36 -18.19 16.40
CA LYS A 161 -0.06 -17.05 17.27
C LYS A 161 1.43 -16.94 17.60
N ALA A 162 2.08 -18.04 17.96
CA ALA A 162 3.49 -18.06 18.34
C ALA A 162 4.42 -17.61 17.21
N TYR A 163 4.17 -18.10 15.98
CA TYR A 163 4.95 -17.66 14.82
C TYR A 163 4.67 -16.22 14.45
N ARG A 164 3.40 -15.78 14.49
CA ARG A 164 3.02 -14.40 14.23
C ARG A 164 3.71 -13.42 15.19
N GLU A 165 3.69 -13.71 16.49
CA GLU A 165 4.37 -12.90 17.51
C GLU A 165 5.88 -12.81 17.27
N ASN A 166 6.52 -13.95 16.92
CA ASN A 166 7.95 -13.97 16.60
C ASN A 166 8.28 -13.13 15.37
N TYR A 167 7.51 -13.26 14.29
CA TYR A 167 7.70 -12.42 13.09
C TYR A 167 7.44 -10.93 13.36
N CYS A 168 6.42 -10.58 14.13
CA CYS A 168 6.19 -9.20 14.57
C CYS A 168 7.38 -8.66 15.37
N ALA A 169 7.95 -9.44 16.29
CA ALA A 169 9.12 -9.04 17.06
C ALA A 169 10.33 -8.75 16.17
N GLN A 170 10.59 -9.59 15.16
CA GLN A 170 11.65 -9.32 14.17
C GLN A 170 11.35 -8.06 13.35
N GLY A 171 10.10 -7.86 12.90
CA GLY A 171 9.68 -6.64 12.22
C GLY A 171 9.91 -5.39 13.07
N HIS A 172 9.69 -5.46 14.39
CA HIS A 172 9.97 -4.34 15.30
C HIS A 172 11.47 -4.00 15.38
N ILE A 173 12.35 -5.01 15.45
CA ILE A 173 13.82 -4.81 15.45
C ILE A 173 14.27 -4.09 14.18
N TYR A 174 13.76 -4.52 13.01
CA TYR A 174 14.08 -3.83 11.76
C TYR A 174 13.43 -2.45 11.66
N THR A 175 12.26 -2.24 12.27
CA THR A 175 11.65 -0.90 12.36
C THR A 175 12.52 0.04 13.21
N ASP A 176 13.08 -0.42 14.33
CA ASP A 176 13.99 0.37 15.14
C ASP A 176 15.25 0.75 14.35
N SER A 177 15.82 -0.21 13.60
CA SER A 177 16.95 0.06 12.70
C SER A 177 16.60 1.06 11.59
N LEU A 178 15.41 0.95 11.00
CA LEU A 178 14.92 1.87 9.97
C LEU A 178 14.75 3.28 10.52
N LEU A 179 14.15 3.44 11.69
CA LEU A 179 13.92 4.74 12.34
C LEU A 179 15.22 5.53 12.61
N THR A 180 16.36 4.84 12.76
CA THR A 180 17.68 5.52 12.90
C THR A 180 18.16 6.18 11.62
N LEU A 181 17.64 5.76 10.47
CA LEU A 181 18.04 6.28 9.14
C LEU A 181 17.02 7.29 8.60
N LEU A 182 15.76 7.18 8.98
CA LEU A 182 14.72 8.08 8.49
C LEU A 182 14.84 9.47 9.09
N LYS A 183 14.56 10.49 8.28
CA LYS A 183 14.46 11.86 8.77
C LYS A 183 13.31 11.96 9.77
N PRO A 184 13.55 12.39 11.02
CA PRO A 184 12.47 12.58 11.99
C PRO A 184 11.37 13.47 11.44
N GLN A 185 10.12 13.12 11.72
CA GLN A 185 8.92 13.82 11.26
C GLN A 185 8.70 13.80 9.73
N SER A 186 9.45 13.01 8.95
CA SER A 186 9.08 12.71 7.57
C SER A 186 7.85 11.79 7.52
N TRP A 187 7.19 11.70 6.36
CA TRP A 187 6.04 10.82 6.21
C TRP A 187 6.43 9.33 6.40
N GLU A 188 7.61 8.93 5.96
CA GLU A 188 8.13 7.56 6.16
C GLU A 188 8.37 7.26 7.65
N TRP A 189 8.85 8.25 8.40
CA TRP A 189 9.06 8.11 9.84
C TRP A 189 7.74 7.93 10.58
N TYR A 190 6.73 8.76 10.27
CA TYR A 190 5.38 8.60 10.82
C TYR A 190 4.74 7.27 10.39
N TYR A 191 4.91 6.88 9.14
CA TYR A 191 4.42 5.59 8.64
C TYR A 191 5.03 4.42 9.43
N ALA A 192 6.33 4.39 9.62
CA ALA A 192 7.02 3.34 10.37
C ALA A 192 6.51 3.24 11.82
N ILE A 193 6.29 4.38 12.49
CA ILE A 193 5.73 4.41 13.85
C ILE A 193 4.27 3.94 13.86
N GLY A 194 3.46 4.40 12.92
CA GLY A 194 2.06 4.00 12.78
C GLY A 194 1.93 2.50 12.57
N MET A 195 2.68 1.95 11.62
CA MET A 195 2.70 0.51 11.34
C MET A 195 3.18 -0.32 12.52
N ARG A 196 4.21 0.13 13.25
CA ARG A 196 4.66 -0.55 14.48
C ARG A 196 3.56 -0.60 15.54
N SER A 197 2.84 0.49 15.74
CA SER A 197 1.72 0.55 16.69
C SER A 197 0.58 -0.36 16.25
N LEU A 198 0.27 -0.38 14.95
CA LEU A 198 -0.71 -1.26 14.34
C LEU A 198 -0.38 -2.74 14.58
N LYS A 199 0.87 -3.15 14.36
CA LYS A 199 1.33 -4.54 14.58
C LYS A 199 1.40 -4.94 16.07
N LYS A 200 1.37 -3.96 16.98
CA LYS A 200 1.17 -4.17 18.41
C LYS A 200 -0.29 -4.17 18.84
N HIS A 201 -1.23 -4.13 17.90
CA HIS A 201 -2.67 -3.99 18.13
C HIS A 201 -3.05 -2.76 18.98
N ASN A 202 -2.19 -1.74 18.98
CA ASN A 202 -2.50 -0.47 19.61
C ASN A 202 -3.16 0.47 18.59
N TYR A 203 -4.45 0.22 18.34
CA TYR A 203 -5.21 0.89 17.28
C TYR A 203 -5.34 2.39 17.49
N THR A 204 -5.52 2.85 18.73
CA THR A 204 -5.61 4.29 19.02
C THR A 204 -4.27 5.01 18.80
N ALA A 205 -3.16 4.40 19.16
CA ALA A 205 -1.84 5.00 19.02
C ALA A 205 -1.33 5.04 17.58
N CYS A 206 -1.90 4.24 16.65
CA CYS A 206 -1.47 4.26 15.25
C CYS A 206 -2.19 5.34 14.42
N ILE A 207 -3.34 5.86 14.86
CA ILE A 207 -4.17 6.80 14.07
C ILE A 207 -3.40 8.09 13.77
N GLU A 208 -2.91 8.79 14.79
CA GLU A 208 -2.23 10.08 14.62
C GLU A 208 -1.01 9.99 13.69
N PRO A 209 -0.07 9.03 13.85
CA PRO A 209 1.04 8.87 12.92
C PRO A 209 0.58 8.56 11.49
N LEU A 210 -0.42 7.70 11.28
CA LEU A 210 -0.93 7.40 9.94
C LEU A 210 -1.62 8.61 9.29
N LEU A 211 -2.34 9.44 10.05
CA LEU A 211 -2.90 10.70 9.58
C LEU A 211 -1.82 11.70 9.18
N LYS A 212 -0.76 11.83 9.97
CA LYS A 212 0.41 12.67 9.63
C LYS A 212 1.10 12.18 8.36
N THR A 213 1.20 10.86 8.18
CA THR A 213 1.68 10.27 6.93
C THR A 213 0.81 10.70 5.75
N LEU A 214 -0.51 10.53 5.85
CA LEU A 214 -1.46 10.82 4.79
C LEU A 214 -1.51 12.31 4.41
N SER A 215 -1.27 13.21 5.37
CA SER A 215 -1.28 14.66 5.18
C SER A 215 0.00 15.22 4.53
N SER A 216 1.05 14.41 4.38
CA SER A 216 2.28 14.87 3.74
C SER A 216 2.07 15.18 2.26
N PRO A 217 2.62 16.29 1.74
CA PRO A 217 2.54 16.60 0.31
C PRO A 217 3.36 15.64 -0.56
N ASP A 218 4.41 15.03 0.01
CA ASP A 218 5.39 14.21 -0.71
C ASP A 218 5.00 12.73 -0.82
N ILE A 219 3.91 12.32 -0.17
CA ILE A 219 3.45 10.92 -0.21
C ILE A 219 2.86 10.58 -1.59
N ASP A 220 3.36 9.50 -2.20
CA ASP A 220 2.85 9.00 -3.47
C ASP A 220 1.47 8.32 -3.37
N LEU A 221 0.80 8.13 -4.52
CA LEU A 221 -0.54 7.54 -4.56
C LEU A 221 -0.59 6.12 -4.01
N HIS A 222 0.42 5.30 -4.29
CA HIS A 222 0.47 3.92 -3.80
C HIS A 222 0.58 3.88 -2.28
N SER A 223 1.45 4.70 -1.70
CA SER A 223 1.57 4.84 -0.24
C SER A 223 0.28 5.37 0.39
N LYS A 224 -0.44 6.29 -0.29
CA LYS A 224 -1.77 6.74 0.16
C LYS A 224 -2.79 5.60 0.21
N VAL A 225 -2.79 4.69 -0.77
CA VAL A 225 -3.66 3.49 -0.76
C VAL A 225 -3.37 2.66 0.48
N ILE A 226 -2.10 2.36 0.74
CA ILE A 226 -1.70 1.53 1.89
C ILE A 226 -2.14 2.18 3.22
N VAL A 227 -1.85 3.47 3.40
CA VAL A 227 -2.18 4.19 4.64
C VAL A 227 -3.69 4.27 4.86
N THR A 228 -4.46 4.55 3.81
CA THR A 228 -5.93 4.61 3.92
C THR A 228 -6.55 3.24 4.17
N SER A 229 -5.98 2.16 3.61
CA SER A 229 -6.40 0.78 3.92
C SER A 229 -6.04 0.36 5.36
N CYS A 230 -4.93 0.86 5.91
CA CYS A 230 -4.61 0.65 7.32
C CYS A 230 -5.58 1.40 8.24
N LEU A 231 -5.94 2.66 7.90
CA LEU A 231 -6.89 3.45 8.67
C LEU A 231 -8.31 2.86 8.62
N ASP A 232 -8.77 2.41 7.45
CA ASP A 232 -10.03 1.68 7.27
C ASP A 232 -10.09 0.49 8.24
N TRP A 233 -9.07 -0.36 8.23
CA TRP A 233 -9.03 -1.52 9.11
C TRP A 233 -9.01 -1.12 10.60
N VAL A 234 -8.23 -0.11 10.97
CA VAL A 234 -8.16 0.39 12.35
C VAL A 234 -9.52 0.88 12.84
N TYR A 235 -10.21 1.70 12.04
CA TYR A 235 -11.53 2.22 12.44
C TYR A 235 -12.59 1.12 12.48
N LYS A 236 -12.49 0.10 11.63
CA LYS A 236 -13.32 -1.10 11.70
C LYS A 236 -13.13 -1.85 13.01
N GLU A 237 -11.88 -2.07 13.45
CA GLU A 237 -11.57 -2.71 14.74
C GLU A 237 -12.06 -1.87 15.94
N LEU A 238 -12.09 -0.54 15.79
CA LEU A 238 -12.63 0.38 16.81
C LEU A 238 -14.16 0.51 16.76
N GLY A 239 -14.83 -0.07 15.77
CA GLY A 239 -16.28 -0.02 15.59
C GLY A 239 -16.81 1.31 15.05
N ASP A 240 -15.96 2.16 14.45
CA ASP A 240 -16.38 3.41 13.79
C ASP A 240 -16.68 3.16 12.30
N GLU A 241 -17.92 2.75 12.02
CA GLU A 241 -18.37 2.45 10.65
C GLU A 241 -18.24 3.65 9.71
N THR A 242 -18.44 4.87 10.21
CA THR A 242 -18.37 6.09 9.39
C THR A 242 -16.96 6.36 8.89
N GLN A 243 -15.97 6.28 9.77
CA GLN A 243 -14.56 6.44 9.41
C GLN A 243 -14.08 5.26 8.56
N THR A 244 -14.55 4.04 8.85
CA THR A 244 -14.27 2.86 8.02
C THR A 244 -14.69 3.10 6.57
N ILE A 245 -15.93 3.53 6.32
CA ILE A 245 -16.41 3.83 4.97
C ILE A 245 -15.60 4.98 4.33
N HIS A 246 -15.29 6.02 5.10
CA HIS A 246 -14.51 7.17 4.61
C HIS A 246 -13.13 6.73 4.11
N TYR A 247 -12.35 6.01 4.91
CA TYR A 247 -11.00 5.59 4.54
C TYR A 247 -10.98 4.50 3.48
N LEU A 248 -11.94 3.59 3.48
CA LEU A 248 -12.11 2.60 2.41
C LEU A 248 -12.44 3.27 1.06
N ALA A 249 -13.29 4.30 1.07
CA ALA A 249 -13.57 5.10 -0.13
C ALA A 249 -12.34 5.90 -0.61
N LEU A 250 -11.55 6.45 0.32
CA LEU A 250 -10.27 7.09 -0.03
C LEU A 250 -9.28 6.10 -0.64
N ALA A 251 -9.17 4.90 -0.09
CA ALA A 251 -8.32 3.85 -0.66
C ALA A 251 -8.76 3.52 -2.10
N ALA A 252 -10.07 3.38 -2.34
CA ALA A 252 -10.61 3.15 -3.68
C ALA A 252 -10.34 4.32 -4.65
N ILE A 253 -10.40 5.56 -4.18
CA ILE A 253 -10.05 6.75 -4.96
C ILE A 253 -8.58 6.69 -5.40
N TYR A 254 -7.66 6.47 -4.46
CA TYR A 254 -6.23 6.45 -4.75
C TYR A 254 -5.83 5.24 -5.61
N ASP A 255 -6.46 4.06 -5.40
CA ASP A 255 -6.29 2.88 -6.25
C ASP A 255 -6.65 3.16 -7.71
N ASN A 256 -7.81 3.81 -7.95
CA ASN A 256 -8.22 4.15 -9.31
C ASN A 256 -7.34 5.23 -9.94
N MET A 257 -6.89 6.23 -9.17
CA MET A 257 -5.96 7.26 -9.65
C MET A 257 -4.57 6.71 -9.97
N SER A 258 -4.10 5.68 -9.24
CA SER A 258 -2.82 4.99 -9.51
C SER A 258 -2.94 3.90 -10.57
N VAL A 259 -4.16 3.65 -11.08
CA VAL A 259 -4.46 2.60 -12.07
C VAL A 259 -4.11 1.20 -11.55
N ASN A 260 -4.26 0.95 -10.26
CA ASN A 260 -4.08 -0.38 -9.69
C ASN A 260 -5.16 -1.34 -10.22
N LYS A 261 -4.75 -2.47 -10.78
CA LYS A 261 -5.68 -3.44 -11.39
C LYS A 261 -6.46 -4.25 -10.37
N GLU A 262 -5.97 -4.39 -9.16
CA GLU A 262 -6.62 -5.23 -8.15
C GLU A 262 -7.94 -4.64 -7.63
N ASN A 263 -8.04 -3.31 -7.54
CA ASN A 263 -9.24 -2.59 -7.07
C ASN A 263 -9.85 -3.20 -5.79
N THR A 264 -9.02 -3.66 -4.87
CA THR A 264 -9.45 -4.40 -3.67
C THR A 264 -10.40 -3.57 -2.81
N ALA A 265 -10.07 -2.29 -2.59
CA ALA A 265 -10.91 -1.38 -1.81
C ALA A 265 -12.30 -1.20 -2.43
N LEU A 266 -12.40 -1.09 -3.77
CA LEU A 266 -13.67 -0.97 -4.47
C LEU A 266 -14.51 -2.26 -4.36
N ARG A 267 -13.86 -3.44 -4.41
CA ARG A 267 -14.56 -4.72 -4.20
C ARG A 267 -15.09 -4.87 -2.77
N VAL A 268 -14.32 -4.43 -1.77
CA VAL A 268 -14.75 -4.46 -0.37
C VAL A 268 -15.92 -3.50 -0.14
N LEU A 269 -15.86 -2.29 -0.70
CA LEU A 269 -16.99 -1.34 -0.66
C LEU A 269 -18.25 -1.96 -1.28
N GLY A 270 -18.14 -2.53 -2.49
CA GLY A 270 -19.27 -3.19 -3.16
C GLY A 270 -19.86 -4.32 -2.33
N GLY A 271 -19.04 -5.21 -1.77
CA GLY A 271 -19.48 -6.28 -0.87
C GLY A 271 -20.13 -5.77 0.42
N GLY A 272 -19.58 -4.69 1.01
CA GLY A 272 -20.16 -4.05 2.20
C GLY A 272 -21.52 -3.43 1.93
N PHE A 273 -21.71 -2.81 0.78
CA PHE A 273 -23.02 -2.26 0.39
C PHE A 273 -24.09 -3.34 0.18
N PHE A 274 -23.73 -4.51 -0.38
CA PHE A 274 -24.70 -5.63 -0.48
C PHE A 274 -25.18 -6.11 0.89
N THR A 275 -24.31 -6.15 1.90
CA THR A 275 -24.70 -6.52 3.27
C THR A 275 -25.45 -5.41 4.00
N LEU A 276 -25.29 -4.14 3.60
CA LEU A 276 -26.02 -2.99 4.15
C LEU A 276 -27.37 -2.75 3.47
N GLU A 277 -27.59 -3.21 2.24
CA GLU A 277 -28.90 -3.18 1.57
C GLU A 277 -29.94 -4.02 2.31
N GLU A 278 -29.54 -5.13 2.92
CA GLU A 278 -30.40 -5.85 3.87
C GLU A 278 -30.77 -5.02 5.12
N ARG A 279 -30.06 -3.89 5.37
CA ARG A 279 -30.24 -2.97 6.50
C ARG A 279 -30.74 -1.56 6.14
N SER A 280 -31.37 -1.35 4.95
CA SER A 280 -32.06 -0.10 4.59
C SER A 280 -31.22 1.08 4.05
N ILE A 281 -30.13 0.88 3.35
CA ILE A 281 -29.45 1.95 2.62
C ILE A 281 -29.42 1.63 1.12
N LYS A 282 -30.15 2.41 0.30
CA LYS A 282 -30.21 2.23 -1.17
C LYS A 282 -28.85 2.56 -1.81
N PRO A 283 -28.35 1.74 -2.75
CA PRO A 283 -27.07 1.94 -3.40
C PRO A 283 -27.12 2.96 -4.52
N LEU A 284 -26.22 3.95 -4.46
CA LEU A 284 -25.98 4.93 -5.52
C LEU A 284 -24.91 4.52 -6.54
N ILE A 285 -24.27 3.33 -6.39
CA ILE A 285 -23.02 2.99 -7.12
C ILE A 285 -23.21 1.89 -8.18
N MET A 286 -24.42 1.42 -8.51
CA MET A 286 -24.56 0.25 -9.37
C MET A 286 -24.88 0.50 -10.85
N CYS A 287 -24.48 1.61 -11.45
CA CYS A 287 -24.90 1.84 -12.84
C CYS A 287 -23.84 1.75 -13.95
N ASN A 288 -22.56 1.43 -13.74
CA ASN A 288 -21.65 1.42 -14.91
C ASN A 288 -20.44 0.46 -14.92
N SER A 289 -20.45 -0.67 -14.23
CA SER A 289 -19.36 -1.65 -14.40
C SER A 289 -19.80 -3.03 -14.92
N ARG A 290 -20.66 -3.07 -15.95
CA ARG A 290 -20.86 -4.29 -16.77
C ARG A 290 -19.84 -4.35 -17.89
N SER A 291 -18.57 -4.55 -17.58
CA SER A 291 -17.60 -5.10 -18.52
C SER A 291 -17.07 -6.42 -17.94
N LYS A 292 -17.41 -7.50 -18.62
CA LYS A 292 -17.06 -8.90 -18.46
C LYS A 292 -15.91 -9.19 -17.50
N MET A 293 -16.24 -9.74 -16.32
CA MET A 293 -15.29 -10.46 -15.48
C MET A 293 -14.95 -11.80 -16.10
N PRO A 294 -13.68 -12.21 -16.18
CA PRO A 294 -13.35 -13.61 -16.39
C PRO A 294 -13.64 -14.37 -15.08
N THR A 295 -14.53 -15.35 -15.17
CA THR A 295 -14.79 -16.33 -14.13
C THR A 295 -13.57 -17.24 -13.98
N PHE A 296 -12.81 -17.07 -12.91
CA PHE A 296 -11.81 -18.06 -12.50
C PHE A 296 -12.53 -19.14 -11.68
N THR A 297 -12.90 -20.23 -12.34
CA THR A 297 -13.30 -21.48 -11.69
C THR A 297 -12.03 -22.22 -11.27
N MET A 298 -11.76 -22.27 -9.96
CA MET A 298 -10.81 -23.25 -9.44
C MET A 298 -11.41 -24.64 -9.56
N HIS A 299 -10.93 -25.44 -10.51
CA HIS A 299 -11.08 -26.89 -10.48
C HIS A 299 -10.07 -27.47 -9.49
N VAL A 300 -10.55 -27.77 -8.28
CA VAL A 300 -9.85 -28.67 -7.38
C VAL A 300 -10.13 -30.10 -7.89
N SER A 301 -9.18 -30.67 -8.59
CA SER A 301 -9.18 -32.08 -8.94
C SER A 301 -8.60 -32.87 -7.78
N ALA A 302 -9.46 -33.57 -7.08
CA ALA A 302 -9.05 -34.62 -6.13
C ALA A 302 -8.53 -35.84 -6.93
N LYS A 303 -7.26 -36.18 -6.77
CA LYS A 303 -6.72 -37.54 -6.86
C LYS A 303 -5.51 -37.65 -5.94
#